data_5d75b18ebec49d984964e93f2e13d22a
#
_entry.id   5d75b18ebec49d984964e93f2e13d22a
#
_cell.length_a   1.000
_cell.length_b   1.000
_cell.length_c   1.000
_cell.angle_alpha   90.00
_cell.angle_beta   90.00
_cell.angle_gamma   90.00
#
_symmetry.space_group_name_H-M   'P 1'
#
loop_
_entity.id
_entity.type
_entity.pdbx_description
1 polymer ?
#
loop_
_entity_poly.entity_id
_entity_poly.type
_entity_poly.pdbx_seq_one_letter_code
_entity_poly.pdbx_strand_id
1 'polypeptide(L)'
;GQVPNKMGNSYSDFMATWTALGSLMAALLRRARTGQCQWIDLAMYQTGTTVIGAGLLDYAFNGRRTQRIGNRHPVWSPHGVYPCQGYDQWVAIAARNEEDWQAVCQGMGMPELRSDPLFADPIERRCHQEDLDDIIATWTSGKTSYQVMNDLQDAGAPAGAVLTAKQALTDPQYRNRGLFETVHNP
;
A
#
# COMPACT_ATOMS: atom_id res chain seq x y z
N GLY A 1 12.22 9.03 -4.88
CA GLY A 1 12.48 9.68 -3.64
C GLY A 1 13.93 9.66 -3.21
N GLN A 2 14.61 10.79 -3.32
CA GLN A 2 16.01 10.92 -2.89
C GLN A 2 16.14 11.12 -1.37
N VAL A 3 15.06 11.57 -0.72
CA VAL A 3 15.04 11.84 0.72
C VAL A 3 14.71 10.55 1.48
N PRO A 4 15.48 10.20 2.55
CA PRO A 4 15.12 9.11 3.43
C PRO A 4 13.74 9.34 4.03
N ASN A 5 12.88 8.34 3.96
CA ASN A 5 11.54 8.39 4.53
C ASN A 5 11.40 7.28 5.59
N LYS A 6 10.72 7.59 6.69
CA LYS A 6 10.45 6.65 7.77
C LYS A 6 8.99 6.22 7.66
N MET A 7 8.74 4.91 7.67
CA MET A 7 7.40 4.41 7.99
C MET A 7 7.08 4.85 9.42
N GLY A 8 5.86 5.31 9.68
CA GLY A 8 5.48 5.95 10.95
C GLY A 8 5.85 5.18 12.23
N ASN A 9 6.07 3.86 12.13
CA ASN A 9 6.48 2.97 13.22
C ASN A 9 7.87 2.37 12.98
N SER A 10 8.52 1.94 14.06
CA SER A 10 9.76 1.16 14.05
C SER A 10 9.46 -0.28 13.60
N TYR A 11 9.31 -0.49 12.30
CA TYR A 11 8.84 -1.75 11.72
C TYR A 11 9.69 -2.96 12.13
N SER A 12 11.01 -2.81 12.13
CA SER A 12 11.94 -3.87 12.53
C SER A 12 11.79 -4.27 14.00
N ASP A 13 11.43 -3.33 14.89
CA ASP A 13 11.21 -3.63 16.32
C ASP A 13 9.98 -4.54 16.49
N PHE A 14 8.88 -4.24 15.79
CA PHE A 14 7.69 -5.08 15.84
C PHE A 14 7.93 -6.46 15.23
N MET A 15 8.64 -6.55 14.10
CA MET A 15 8.96 -7.82 13.47
C MET A 15 9.85 -8.68 14.37
N ALA A 16 10.86 -8.09 14.99
CA ALA A 16 11.73 -8.79 15.93
C ALA A 16 10.94 -9.25 17.18
N THR A 17 10.06 -8.42 17.71
CA THR A 17 9.22 -8.75 18.87
C THR A 17 8.32 -9.95 18.58
N TRP A 18 7.59 -9.97 17.46
CA TRP A 18 6.74 -11.10 17.08
C TRP A 18 7.54 -12.37 16.82
N THR A 19 8.71 -12.26 16.19
CA THR A 19 9.60 -13.41 15.95
C THR A 19 10.16 -13.94 17.27
N ALA A 20 10.58 -13.06 18.19
CA ALA A 20 11.04 -13.43 19.52
C ALA A 20 9.95 -14.14 20.32
N LEU A 21 8.72 -13.62 20.32
CA LEU A 21 7.58 -14.23 21.01
C LEU A 21 7.30 -15.63 20.49
N GLY A 22 7.22 -15.79 19.17
CA GLY A 22 6.99 -17.11 18.54
C GLY A 22 8.11 -18.11 18.89
N SER A 23 9.35 -17.67 18.82
CA SER A 23 10.52 -18.50 19.16
C SER A 23 10.53 -18.91 20.63
N LEU A 24 10.20 -17.96 21.54
CA LEU A 24 10.10 -18.22 22.97
C LEU A 24 9.00 -19.24 23.28
N MET A 25 7.81 -19.07 22.70
CA MET A 25 6.70 -20.01 22.88
C MET A 25 7.05 -21.42 22.38
N ALA A 26 7.70 -21.53 21.22
CA ALA A 26 8.19 -22.79 20.70
C ALA A 26 9.24 -23.46 21.63
N ALA A 27 10.16 -22.68 22.17
CA ALA A 27 11.16 -23.18 23.12
C ALA A 27 10.53 -23.66 24.43
N LEU A 28 9.57 -22.94 24.97
CA LEU A 28 8.82 -23.33 26.17
C LEU A 28 8.03 -24.63 25.95
N LEU A 29 7.36 -24.75 24.82
CA LEU A 29 6.63 -25.97 24.45
C LEU A 29 7.57 -27.17 24.31
N ARG A 30 8.73 -26.98 23.69
CA ARG A 30 9.76 -28.03 23.60
C ARG A 30 10.27 -28.42 24.99
N ARG A 31 10.59 -27.44 25.84
CA ARG A 31 11.02 -27.70 27.21
C ARG A 31 9.97 -28.49 28.00
N ALA A 32 8.68 -28.14 27.87
CA ALA A 32 7.60 -28.86 28.53
C ALA A 32 7.50 -30.32 28.07
N ARG A 33 7.78 -30.60 26.79
CA ARG A 33 7.68 -31.95 26.20
C ARG A 33 8.93 -32.81 26.41
N THR A 34 10.11 -32.20 26.43
CA THR A 34 11.39 -32.94 26.39
C THR A 34 12.30 -32.71 27.59
N GLY A 35 12.00 -31.72 28.44
CA GLY A 35 12.87 -31.25 29.50
C GLY A 35 14.10 -30.45 29.04
N GLN A 36 14.30 -30.29 27.72
CA GLN A 36 15.48 -29.63 27.15
C GLN A 36 15.27 -28.12 26.99
N CYS A 37 16.24 -27.34 27.45
CA CYS A 37 16.32 -25.91 27.24
C CYS A 37 16.92 -25.58 25.87
N GLN A 38 16.64 -24.36 25.38
CA GLN A 38 17.22 -23.84 24.13
C GLN A 38 17.77 -22.43 24.37
N TRP A 39 18.83 -22.12 23.65
CA TRP A 39 19.34 -20.76 23.48
C TRP A 39 18.67 -20.19 22.23
N ILE A 40 18.16 -18.97 22.32
CA ILE A 40 17.57 -18.23 21.20
C ILE A 40 18.44 -17.00 20.96
N ASP A 41 19.05 -16.95 19.78
CA ASP A 41 19.76 -15.78 19.28
C ASP A 41 18.95 -15.15 18.15
N LEU A 42 18.61 -13.87 18.28
CA LEU A 42 17.74 -13.17 17.36
C LEU A 42 18.29 -11.79 17.06
N ALA A 43 18.68 -11.59 15.80
CA ALA A 43 19.11 -10.29 15.31
C ALA A 43 17.95 -9.56 14.60
N MET A 44 17.66 -8.35 15.05
CA MET A 44 16.58 -7.51 14.53
C MET A 44 16.73 -7.26 13.02
N TYR A 45 17.95 -7.00 12.54
CA TYR A 45 18.17 -6.75 11.10
C TYR A 45 17.92 -8.00 10.25
N GLN A 46 18.21 -9.20 10.78
CA GLN A 46 17.98 -10.46 10.08
C GLN A 46 16.48 -10.74 9.95
N THR A 47 15.70 -10.51 11.01
CA THR A 47 14.24 -10.61 10.95
C THR A 47 13.67 -9.57 10.00
N GLY A 48 14.19 -8.34 9.99
CA GLY A 48 13.78 -7.29 9.06
C GLY A 48 14.07 -7.64 7.60
N THR A 49 15.15 -8.36 7.28
CA THR A 49 15.47 -8.75 5.90
C THR A 49 14.48 -9.76 5.31
N THR A 50 13.79 -10.54 6.12
CA THR A 50 12.76 -11.49 5.62
C THR A 50 11.61 -10.77 4.92
N VAL A 51 11.33 -9.53 5.28
CA VAL A 51 10.24 -8.72 4.71
C VAL A 51 10.59 -8.17 3.32
N ILE A 52 11.87 -8.00 3.03
CA ILE A 52 12.38 -7.55 1.72
C ILE A 52 12.86 -8.72 0.85
N GLY A 53 12.39 -9.94 1.15
CA GLY A 53 12.85 -11.17 0.50
C GLY A 53 12.79 -11.13 -1.03
N ALA A 54 11.75 -10.53 -1.62
CA ALA A 54 11.64 -10.37 -3.06
C ALA A 54 12.80 -9.57 -3.66
N GLY A 55 13.20 -8.46 -3.00
CA GLY A 55 14.36 -7.65 -3.43
C GLY A 55 15.69 -8.38 -3.28
N LEU A 56 15.84 -9.20 -2.25
CA LEU A 56 17.04 -10.04 -2.05
C LEU A 56 17.15 -11.12 -3.13
N LEU A 57 16.03 -11.78 -3.46
CA LEU A 57 15.98 -12.77 -4.53
C LEU A 57 16.25 -12.15 -5.89
N ASP A 58 15.69 -10.99 -6.19
CA ASP A 58 15.95 -10.29 -7.45
C ASP A 58 17.43 -9.88 -7.59
N TYR A 59 18.06 -9.46 -6.49
CA TYR A 59 19.49 -9.23 -6.49
C TYR A 59 20.31 -10.52 -6.68
N ALA A 60 19.94 -11.59 -5.97
CA ALA A 60 20.68 -12.85 -6.03
C ALA A 60 20.58 -13.53 -7.40
N PHE A 61 19.41 -13.51 -8.05
CA PHE A 61 19.20 -14.18 -9.35
C PHE A 61 19.51 -13.30 -10.54
N ASN A 62 19.24 -12.01 -10.47
CA ASN A 62 19.28 -11.10 -11.62
C ASN A 62 20.34 -9.99 -11.48
N GLY A 63 21.01 -9.87 -10.34
CA GLY A 63 21.95 -8.78 -10.05
C GLY A 63 21.29 -7.40 -9.94
N ARG A 64 19.96 -7.32 -9.91
CA ARG A 64 19.22 -6.06 -9.89
C ARG A 64 19.12 -5.50 -8.48
N ARG A 65 19.50 -4.24 -8.32
CA ARG A 65 19.31 -3.50 -7.07
C ARG A 65 17.95 -2.82 -7.09
N THR A 66 17.10 -3.19 -6.13
CA THR A 66 15.81 -2.54 -5.93
C THR A 66 16.01 -1.04 -5.68
N GLN A 67 15.29 -0.21 -6.43
CA GLN A 67 15.29 1.25 -6.29
C GLN A 67 14.05 1.71 -5.52
N ARG A 68 14.12 2.92 -4.97
CA ARG A 68 12.96 3.57 -4.37
C ARG A 68 12.08 4.15 -5.48
N ILE A 69 10.89 3.64 -5.62
CA ILE A 69 9.92 4.03 -6.66
C ILE A 69 8.73 4.84 -6.10
N GLY A 70 8.78 5.19 -4.81
CA GLY A 70 7.67 5.90 -4.14
C GLY A 70 6.40 5.03 -4.08
N ASN A 71 5.27 5.61 -4.48
CA ASN A 71 3.99 4.92 -4.53
C ASN A 71 3.75 4.20 -5.88
N ARG A 72 4.71 4.22 -6.80
CA ARG A 72 4.61 3.54 -8.10
C ARG A 72 4.79 2.03 -7.95
N HIS A 73 4.22 1.28 -8.88
CA HIS A 73 4.36 -0.17 -8.94
C HIS A 73 5.26 -0.59 -10.11
N PRO A 74 6.04 -1.69 -10.00
CA PRO A 74 6.92 -2.14 -11.08
C PRO A 74 6.21 -2.49 -12.38
N VAL A 75 4.92 -2.87 -12.32
CA VAL A 75 4.14 -3.34 -13.47
C VAL A 75 2.89 -2.51 -13.71
N TRP A 76 2.19 -2.10 -12.65
CA TRP A 76 0.87 -1.45 -12.75
C TRP A 76 0.98 0.05 -12.96
N SER A 77 0.16 0.59 -13.85
CA SER A 77 0.00 2.02 -14.11
C SER A 77 -1.43 2.32 -14.61
N PRO A 78 -2.13 3.32 -14.02
CA PRO A 78 -1.68 4.11 -12.87
C PRO A 78 -1.57 3.30 -11.57
N HIS A 79 -0.64 3.69 -10.71
CA HIS A 79 -0.52 3.19 -9.35
C HIS A 79 0.14 4.28 -8.49
N GLY A 80 -0.65 4.98 -7.70
CA GLY A 80 -0.16 6.14 -6.98
C GLY A 80 -1.09 6.63 -5.88
N VAL A 81 -0.66 7.70 -5.23
CA VAL A 81 -1.44 8.47 -4.28
C VAL A 81 -1.49 9.90 -4.80
N TYR A 82 -2.70 10.42 -4.99
CA TYR A 82 -2.95 11.68 -5.68
C TYR A 82 -3.58 12.71 -4.73
N PRO A 83 -3.23 14.00 -4.88
CA PRO A 83 -3.77 15.06 -4.03
C PRO A 83 -5.25 15.27 -4.32
N CYS A 84 -6.02 15.52 -3.27
CA CYS A 84 -7.43 15.88 -3.33
C CYS A 84 -7.68 17.28 -2.77
N GLN A 85 -8.91 17.78 -2.89
CA GLN A 85 -9.31 19.05 -2.34
C GLN A 85 -9.15 19.07 -0.81
N GLY A 86 -8.49 20.10 -0.27
CA GLY A 86 -8.26 20.31 1.15
C GLY A 86 -6.80 20.16 1.55
N TYR A 87 -6.51 20.43 2.81
CA TYR A 87 -5.15 20.29 3.34
C TYR A 87 -4.85 18.83 3.65
N ASP A 88 -3.75 18.31 3.12
CA ASP A 88 -3.26 16.95 3.34
C ASP A 88 -4.32 15.87 3.09
N GLN A 89 -5.11 16.03 2.00
CA GLN A 89 -6.12 15.07 1.58
C GLN A 89 -5.64 14.32 0.34
N TRP A 90 -5.74 13.00 0.37
CA TRP A 90 -5.16 12.13 -0.64
C TRP A 90 -6.09 10.97 -0.97
N VAL A 91 -5.95 10.43 -2.18
CA VAL A 91 -6.61 9.20 -2.63
C VAL A 91 -5.58 8.26 -3.23
N ALA A 92 -5.67 6.99 -2.90
CA ALA A 92 -4.89 5.94 -3.55
C ALA A 92 -5.68 5.37 -4.72
N ILE A 93 -5.03 5.23 -5.89
CA ILE A 93 -5.63 4.68 -7.12
C ILE A 93 -4.67 3.65 -7.70
N ALA A 94 -5.20 2.52 -8.17
CA ALA A 94 -4.41 1.48 -8.83
C ALA A 94 -5.19 0.87 -10.00
N ALA A 95 -4.52 0.61 -11.12
CA ALA A 95 -5.02 -0.20 -12.22
C ALA A 95 -4.10 -1.40 -12.43
N ARG A 96 -4.57 -2.60 -12.06
CA ARG A 96 -3.79 -3.85 -12.09
C ARG A 96 -3.83 -4.55 -13.44
N ASN A 97 -4.89 -4.25 -14.20
CA ASN A 97 -5.21 -4.85 -15.49
C ASN A 97 -5.98 -3.86 -16.36
N GLU A 98 -6.36 -4.26 -17.57
CA GLU A 98 -7.11 -3.42 -18.50
C GLU A 98 -8.54 -3.11 -18.03
N GLU A 99 -9.17 -4.00 -17.29
CA GLU A 99 -10.51 -3.76 -16.74
C GLU A 99 -10.47 -2.64 -15.71
N ASP A 100 -9.49 -2.68 -14.80
CA ASP A 100 -9.26 -1.60 -13.82
C ASP A 100 -8.96 -0.27 -14.52
N TRP A 101 -8.13 -0.29 -15.59
CA TRP A 101 -7.83 0.92 -16.36
C TRP A 101 -9.05 1.52 -17.03
N GLN A 102 -9.87 0.68 -17.65
CA GLN A 102 -11.12 1.10 -18.25
C GLN A 102 -12.06 1.72 -17.21
N ALA A 103 -12.15 1.11 -16.04
CA ALA A 103 -12.94 1.61 -14.92
C ALA A 103 -12.42 2.97 -14.40
N VAL A 104 -11.08 3.14 -14.31
CA VAL A 104 -10.47 4.44 -13.96
C VAL A 104 -10.88 5.52 -14.98
N CYS A 105 -10.73 5.27 -16.27
CA CYS A 105 -11.10 6.22 -17.31
C CYS A 105 -12.60 6.57 -17.26
N GLN A 106 -13.44 5.59 -17.02
CA GLN A 106 -14.88 5.78 -16.90
C GLN A 106 -15.23 6.61 -15.66
N GLY A 107 -14.65 6.29 -14.49
CA GLY A 107 -14.90 7.02 -13.24
C GLY A 107 -14.36 8.45 -13.27
N MET A 108 -13.31 8.70 -14.04
CA MET A 108 -12.82 10.05 -14.31
C MET A 108 -13.70 10.84 -15.29
N GLY A 109 -14.57 10.18 -16.04
CA GLY A 109 -15.33 10.79 -17.15
C GLY A 109 -14.46 11.12 -18.37
N MET A 110 -13.34 10.43 -18.55
CA MET A 110 -12.35 10.62 -19.62
C MET A 110 -12.14 9.31 -20.41
N PRO A 111 -13.19 8.77 -21.05
CA PRO A 111 -13.09 7.50 -21.77
C PRO A 111 -12.13 7.54 -22.97
N GLU A 112 -11.82 8.73 -23.50
CA GLU A 112 -10.87 8.95 -24.59
C GLU A 112 -9.45 8.52 -24.24
N LEU A 113 -9.05 8.58 -22.97
CA LEU A 113 -7.72 8.13 -22.53
C LEU A 113 -7.45 6.65 -22.85
N ARG A 114 -8.50 5.85 -23.01
CA ARG A 114 -8.39 4.43 -23.39
C ARG A 114 -7.86 4.24 -24.81
N SER A 115 -8.10 5.21 -25.67
CA SER A 115 -7.69 5.19 -27.09
C SER A 115 -6.50 6.09 -27.35
N ASP A 116 -6.02 6.81 -26.36
CA ASP A 116 -4.83 7.65 -26.50
C ASP A 116 -3.59 6.73 -26.68
N PRO A 117 -2.79 6.93 -27.75
CA PRO A 117 -1.59 6.13 -27.99
C PRO A 117 -0.61 6.10 -26.81
N LEU A 118 -0.57 7.15 -25.98
CA LEU A 118 0.29 7.22 -24.81
C LEU A 118 -0.19 6.34 -23.65
N PHE A 119 -1.49 5.97 -23.64
CA PHE A 119 -2.11 5.29 -22.50
C PHE A 119 -2.88 4.01 -22.86
N ALA A 120 -3.02 3.69 -24.14
CA ALA A 120 -3.78 2.53 -24.61
C ALA A 120 -3.14 1.19 -24.21
N ASP A 121 -1.82 1.14 -24.12
CA ASP A 121 -1.05 -0.05 -23.78
C ASP A 121 -0.46 0.05 -22.36
N PRO A 122 -0.41 -1.04 -21.56
CA PRO A 122 0.17 -1.02 -20.21
C PRO A 122 1.63 -0.59 -20.15
N ILE A 123 2.41 -0.90 -21.21
CA ILE A 123 3.82 -0.53 -21.30
C ILE A 123 3.93 0.97 -21.56
N GLU A 124 3.14 1.48 -22.53
CA GLU A 124 3.08 2.91 -22.84
C GLU A 124 2.60 3.72 -21.63
N ARG A 125 1.54 3.31 -20.94
CA ARG A 125 1.10 3.96 -19.70
C ARG A 125 2.22 4.06 -18.67
N ARG A 126 3.06 3.07 -18.60
CA ARG A 126 4.19 3.08 -17.68
C ARG A 126 5.33 3.99 -18.15
N CYS A 127 5.61 4.01 -19.44
CA CYS A 127 6.59 4.93 -20.02
C CYS A 127 6.19 6.39 -19.85
N HIS A 128 4.89 6.66 -19.96
CA HIS A 128 4.25 7.99 -19.83
C HIS A 128 3.55 8.19 -18.48
N GLN A 129 4.02 7.51 -17.44
CA GLN A 129 3.36 7.53 -16.13
C GLN A 129 3.35 8.93 -15.50
N GLU A 130 4.34 9.78 -15.77
CA GLU A 130 4.36 11.16 -15.26
C GLU A 130 3.24 11.99 -15.86
N ASP A 131 3.03 11.91 -17.15
CA ASP A 131 1.94 12.60 -17.85
C ASP A 131 0.57 12.11 -17.34
N LEU A 132 0.44 10.79 -17.13
CA LEU A 132 -0.77 10.20 -16.59
C LEU A 132 -1.01 10.60 -15.14
N ASP A 133 0.03 10.63 -14.31
CA ASP A 133 -0.05 11.08 -12.91
C ASP A 133 -0.52 12.54 -12.84
N ASP A 134 -0.07 13.42 -13.74
CA ASP A 134 -0.48 14.83 -13.81
C ASP A 134 -1.95 14.99 -14.21
N ILE A 135 -2.44 14.20 -15.18
CA ILE A 135 -3.85 14.18 -15.58
C ILE A 135 -4.73 13.76 -14.38
N ILE A 136 -4.37 12.66 -13.72
CA ILE A 136 -5.11 12.17 -12.56
C ILE A 136 -5.06 13.17 -11.40
N ALA A 137 -3.88 13.73 -11.10
CA ALA A 137 -3.74 14.73 -10.04
C ALA A 137 -4.58 15.99 -10.30
N THR A 138 -4.66 16.44 -11.56
CA THR A 138 -5.51 17.56 -11.96
C THR A 138 -6.98 17.26 -11.71
N TRP A 139 -7.45 16.07 -12.09
CA TRP A 139 -8.82 15.65 -11.88
C TRP A 139 -9.18 15.47 -10.39
N THR A 140 -8.28 14.88 -9.59
CA THR A 140 -8.52 14.62 -8.17
C THR A 140 -8.47 15.87 -7.30
N SER A 141 -7.63 16.86 -7.65
CA SER A 141 -7.42 18.08 -6.86
C SER A 141 -8.69 18.94 -6.71
N GLY A 142 -9.63 18.83 -7.63
CA GLY A 142 -10.93 19.52 -7.60
C GLY A 142 -12.01 18.85 -6.76
N LYS A 143 -11.74 17.67 -6.18
CA LYS A 143 -12.71 16.82 -5.49
C LYS A 143 -12.21 16.39 -4.11
N THR A 144 -13.11 16.08 -3.19
CA THR A 144 -12.73 15.44 -1.92
C THR A 144 -12.28 14.00 -2.15
N SER A 145 -11.44 13.47 -1.26
CA SER A 145 -10.93 12.08 -1.36
C SER A 145 -12.04 11.03 -1.40
N TYR A 146 -13.14 11.26 -0.68
CA TYR A 146 -14.32 10.38 -0.71
C TYR A 146 -15.11 10.49 -2.02
N GLN A 147 -15.24 11.69 -2.60
CA GLN A 147 -15.87 11.84 -3.93
C GLN A 147 -15.09 11.07 -4.99
N VAL A 148 -13.76 11.26 -5.03
CA VAL A 148 -12.90 10.51 -5.97
C VAL A 148 -13.01 9.01 -5.75
N MET A 149 -12.94 8.57 -4.50
CA MET A 149 -13.07 7.15 -4.16
C MET A 149 -14.40 6.58 -4.66
N ASN A 150 -15.52 7.26 -4.40
CA ASN A 150 -16.84 6.79 -4.80
C ASN A 150 -16.99 6.78 -6.32
N ASP A 151 -16.61 7.86 -7.01
CA ASP A 151 -16.69 7.96 -8.48
C ASP A 151 -15.95 6.78 -9.15
N LEU A 152 -14.77 6.43 -8.63
CA LEU A 152 -13.94 5.35 -9.15
C LEU A 152 -14.49 3.97 -8.76
N GLN A 153 -14.90 3.78 -7.50
CA GLN A 153 -15.47 2.50 -7.05
C GLN A 153 -16.80 2.18 -7.72
N ASP A 154 -17.65 3.17 -7.95
CA ASP A 154 -18.93 3.01 -8.68
C ASP A 154 -18.69 2.58 -10.14
N ALA A 155 -17.56 2.98 -10.73
CA ALA A 155 -17.11 2.50 -12.04
C ALA A 155 -16.38 1.14 -11.98
N GLY A 156 -16.10 0.60 -10.79
CA GLY A 156 -15.42 -0.67 -10.58
C GLY A 156 -13.88 -0.56 -10.43
N ALA A 157 -13.34 0.65 -10.38
CA ALA A 157 -11.89 0.85 -10.23
C ALA A 157 -11.44 0.74 -8.77
N PRO A 158 -10.28 0.12 -8.49
CA PRO A 158 -9.68 0.11 -7.17
C PRO A 158 -9.20 1.50 -6.76
N ALA A 159 -9.91 2.11 -5.83
CA ALA A 159 -9.54 3.40 -5.24
C ALA A 159 -9.90 3.44 -3.76
N GLY A 160 -9.18 4.23 -2.97
CA GLY A 160 -9.43 4.38 -1.54
C GLY A 160 -8.96 5.73 -1.02
N ALA A 161 -9.80 6.40 -0.23
CA ALA A 161 -9.41 7.62 0.47
C ALA A 161 -8.30 7.31 1.49
N VAL A 162 -7.25 8.15 1.52
CA VAL A 162 -6.23 8.08 2.57
C VAL A 162 -6.77 8.79 3.80
N LEU A 163 -7.01 8.04 4.85
CA LEU A 163 -7.69 8.54 6.04
C LEU A 163 -6.71 9.02 7.11
N THR A 164 -7.02 10.15 7.70
CA THR A 164 -6.43 10.54 8.98
C THR A 164 -6.99 9.65 10.11
N ALA A 165 -6.31 9.57 11.26
CA ALA A 165 -6.80 8.82 12.41
C ALA A 165 -8.22 9.25 12.82
N LYS A 166 -8.53 10.55 12.77
CA LYS A 166 -9.86 11.08 13.05
C LYS A 166 -10.91 10.59 12.06
N GLN A 167 -10.60 10.57 10.78
CA GLN A 167 -11.50 10.06 9.74
C GLN A 167 -11.72 8.55 9.89
N ALA A 168 -10.66 7.79 10.17
CA ALA A 168 -10.75 6.34 10.39
C ALA A 168 -11.73 5.98 11.53
N LEU A 169 -11.74 6.74 12.64
CA LEU A 169 -12.67 6.51 13.76
C LEU A 169 -14.15 6.67 13.37
N THR A 170 -14.44 7.47 12.35
CA THR A 170 -15.81 7.77 11.90
C THR A 170 -16.16 7.12 10.58
N ASP A 171 -15.22 6.44 9.94
CA ASP A 171 -15.39 5.82 8.63
C ASP A 171 -16.49 4.75 8.66
N PRO A 172 -17.47 4.79 7.72
CA PRO A 172 -18.58 3.85 7.67
C PRO A 172 -18.12 2.39 7.56
N GLN A 173 -17.07 2.12 6.79
CA GLN A 173 -16.56 0.76 6.58
C GLN A 173 -16.03 0.16 7.90
N TYR A 174 -15.28 0.94 8.68
CA TYR A 174 -14.76 0.48 9.95
C TYR A 174 -15.86 0.29 10.99
N ARG A 175 -16.86 1.17 10.99
CA ARG A 175 -18.04 1.03 11.87
C ARG A 175 -18.88 -0.19 11.52
N ASN A 176 -19.18 -0.41 10.26
CA ASN A 176 -19.96 -1.57 9.79
C ASN A 176 -19.26 -2.90 10.08
N ARG A 177 -17.93 -2.90 10.14
CA ARG A 177 -17.13 -4.09 10.49
C ARG A 177 -16.91 -4.26 11.99
N GLY A 178 -17.41 -3.36 12.83
CA GLY A 178 -17.24 -3.44 14.29
C GLY A 178 -15.78 -3.30 14.73
N LEU A 179 -14.96 -2.50 14.00
CA LEU A 179 -13.55 -2.34 14.33
C LEU A 179 -13.34 -1.64 15.67
N PHE A 180 -14.26 -0.75 16.05
CA PHE A 180 -14.21 0.01 17.28
C PHE A 180 -15.36 -0.36 18.19
N GLU A 181 -15.03 -0.70 19.43
CA GLU A 181 -16.01 -0.98 20.48
C GLU A 181 -15.96 0.12 21.55
N THR A 182 -17.12 0.48 22.08
CA THR A 182 -17.21 1.38 23.23
C THR A 182 -17.02 0.58 24.51
N VAL A 183 -15.92 0.82 25.20
CA VAL A 183 -15.65 0.20 26.50
C VAL A 183 -16.07 1.17 27.60
N HIS A 184 -16.98 0.74 28.48
CA HIS A 184 -17.30 1.47 29.69
C HIS A 184 -16.30 1.09 30.77
N ASN A 185 -15.50 2.06 31.19
CA ASN A 185 -14.59 1.86 32.32
C ASN A 185 -15.40 1.91 33.62
N PRO A 186 -15.31 0.89 34.51
CA PRO A 186 -16.05 0.86 35.79
C PRO A 186 -15.61 1.96 36.74
#